data_7a2a5e7006973817ba3e323ca22a643b
#
_entry.id   7a2a5e7006973817ba3e323ca22a643b
#
_cell.length_a   1.000
_cell.length_b   1.000
_cell.length_c   1.000
_cell.angle_alpha   90.00
_cell.angle_beta   90.00
_cell.angle_gamma   90.00
#
_symmetry.space_group_name_H-M   'P 1'
#
loop_
_entity.id
_entity.type
_entity.pdbx_description
1 polymer ?
#
loop_
_entity_poly.entity_id
_entity_poly.type
_entity_poly.pdbx_seq_one_letter_code
_entity_poly.pdbx_strand_id
1 'polypeptide(L)'
;MRVRNHALDGLRGLAALGVLTLHVWMFTVQGAHGRDELVSLLTGELRLGVVLFFVLSGYLLAAPWIASALDERPTPRLGRFAVKRAVRILPAYWVAMLGSFWLLAGTGHHYEVSAGQLPLFAAFGQNYVGSAAGGLDPPMWSLVVEVSFYAVLPLA
;
A
#
# COMPACT_ATOMS: atom_id res chain seq x y z
N MET A 1 8.66 -7.35 26.76
CA MET A 1 8.85 -6.08 26.03
C MET A 1 9.34 -6.41 24.62
N ARG A 2 8.62 -6.07 23.54
CA ARG A 2 9.16 -6.24 22.19
C ARG A 2 10.21 -5.17 21.96
N VAL A 3 11.44 -5.56 21.76
CA VAL A 3 12.48 -4.63 21.31
C VAL A 3 12.10 -4.18 19.90
N ARG A 4 11.89 -2.89 19.74
CA ARG A 4 11.59 -2.28 18.44
C ARG A 4 12.85 -2.40 17.56
N ASN A 5 12.72 -3.07 16.42
CA ASN A 5 13.85 -3.22 15.50
C ASN A 5 13.91 -2.01 14.55
N HIS A 6 14.71 -1.02 14.92
CA HIS A 6 14.88 0.21 14.16
C HIS A 6 15.44 -0.02 12.75
N ALA A 7 16.21 -1.10 12.53
CA ALA A 7 16.71 -1.43 11.20
C ALA A 7 15.58 -1.81 10.23
N LEU A 8 14.60 -2.60 10.70
CA LEU A 8 13.43 -2.95 9.89
C LEU A 8 12.51 -1.74 9.62
N ASP A 9 12.37 -0.84 10.61
CA ASP A 9 11.65 0.42 10.40
C ASP A 9 12.36 1.31 9.38
N GLY A 10 13.70 1.37 9.41
CA GLY A 10 14.52 2.09 8.44
C GLY A 10 14.40 1.52 7.02
N LEU A 11 14.48 0.20 6.87
CA LEU A 11 14.29 -0.47 5.57
C LEU A 11 12.90 -0.19 4.99
N ARG A 12 11.84 -0.19 5.81
CA ARG A 12 10.50 0.17 5.34
C ARG A 12 10.41 1.63 4.88
N GLY A 13 11.11 2.53 5.59
CA GLY A 13 11.21 3.94 5.19
C GLY A 13 11.90 4.10 3.84
N LEU A 14 13.02 3.40 3.63
CA LEU A 14 13.73 3.40 2.34
C LEU A 14 12.88 2.81 1.21
N ALA A 15 12.19 1.70 1.46
CA ALA A 15 11.26 1.11 0.51
C ALA A 15 10.14 2.09 0.10
N ALA A 16 9.54 2.78 1.07
CA ALA A 16 8.51 3.78 0.81
C ALA A 16 9.03 4.99 0.02
N LEU A 17 10.24 5.48 0.34
CA LEU A 17 10.89 6.55 -0.41
C LEU A 17 11.20 6.13 -1.85
N GLY A 18 11.67 4.90 -2.07
CA GLY A 18 11.91 4.37 -3.41
C GLY A 18 10.63 4.34 -4.25
N VAL A 19 9.53 3.85 -3.68
CA VAL A 19 8.23 3.81 -4.36
C VAL A 19 7.72 5.23 -4.65
N LEU A 20 7.85 6.16 -3.71
CA LEU A 20 7.47 7.57 -3.91
C LEU A 20 8.28 8.20 -5.04
N THR A 21 9.61 8.02 -5.04
CA THR A 21 10.50 8.54 -6.08
C THR A 21 10.11 7.98 -7.46
N LEU A 22 9.83 6.68 -7.56
CA LEU A 22 9.37 6.06 -8.80
C LEU A 22 8.09 6.74 -9.33
N HIS A 23 7.08 6.92 -8.47
CA HIS A 23 5.82 7.52 -8.90
C HIS A 23 5.98 8.99 -9.29
N VAL A 24 6.72 9.77 -8.49
CA VAL A 24 7.03 11.17 -8.85
C VAL A 24 7.73 11.22 -10.21
N TRP A 25 8.72 10.37 -10.43
CA TRP A 25 9.43 10.32 -11.71
C TRP A 25 8.50 9.93 -12.88
N MET A 26 7.67 8.90 -12.70
CA MET A 26 6.72 8.46 -13.73
C MET A 26 5.73 9.55 -14.12
N PHE A 27 5.21 10.29 -13.15
CA PHE A 27 4.16 11.28 -13.41
C PHE A 27 4.67 12.67 -13.81
N THR A 28 5.94 13.00 -13.49
CA THR A 28 6.48 14.34 -13.76
C THR A 28 7.54 14.36 -14.85
N VAL A 29 8.46 13.41 -14.85
CA VAL A 29 9.65 13.45 -15.72
C VAL A 29 9.46 12.63 -16.99
N GLN A 30 8.86 11.45 -16.91
CA GLN A 30 8.71 10.54 -18.04
C GLN A 30 7.80 11.11 -19.15
N GLY A 31 6.87 11.99 -18.79
CA GLY A 31 6.00 12.69 -19.76
C GLY A 31 6.62 13.92 -20.41
N ALA A 32 7.68 14.51 -19.84
CA ALA A 32 8.21 15.80 -20.23
C ALA A 32 9.55 15.77 -20.98
N HIS A 33 10.35 14.73 -20.83
CA HIS A 33 11.71 14.66 -21.39
C HIS A 33 11.98 13.30 -22.03
N GLY A 34 12.72 13.30 -23.14
CA GLY A 34 13.14 12.10 -23.87
C GLY A 34 13.79 11.09 -22.92
N ARG A 35 13.53 9.82 -23.19
CA ARG A 35 13.95 8.68 -22.37
C ARG A 35 15.46 8.60 -22.22
N ASP A 36 15.98 9.10 -21.12
CA ASP A 36 17.32 8.71 -20.68
C ASP A 36 17.23 7.26 -20.19
N GLU A 37 17.79 6.34 -20.97
CA GLU A 37 17.65 4.90 -20.78
C GLU A 37 18.23 4.46 -19.42
N LEU A 38 19.34 5.06 -19.00
CA LEU A 38 19.97 4.75 -17.71
C LEU A 38 19.09 5.18 -16.54
N VAL A 39 18.52 6.39 -16.60
CA VAL A 39 17.63 6.89 -15.57
C VAL A 39 16.35 6.06 -15.49
N SER A 40 15.81 5.64 -16.63
CA SER A 40 14.64 4.76 -16.71
C SER A 40 14.91 3.39 -16.12
N LEU A 41 16.08 2.81 -16.35
CA LEU A 41 16.50 1.55 -15.74
C LEU A 41 16.62 1.67 -14.22
N LEU A 42 17.37 2.65 -13.74
CA LEU A 42 17.60 2.85 -12.31
C LEU A 42 16.30 3.14 -11.53
N THR A 43 15.44 3.99 -12.10
CA THR A 43 14.16 4.30 -11.47
C THR A 43 13.17 3.14 -11.56
N GLY A 44 13.22 2.34 -12.63
CA GLY A 44 12.43 1.14 -12.78
C GLY A 44 12.68 0.09 -11.67
N GLU A 45 13.93 -0.02 -11.18
CA GLU A 45 14.28 -0.92 -10.09
C GLU A 45 13.69 -0.49 -8.73
N LEU A 46 13.31 0.78 -8.57
CA LEU A 46 12.67 1.28 -7.35
C LEU A 46 11.30 0.62 -7.08
N ARG A 47 10.67 0.00 -8.09
CA ARG A 47 9.47 -0.85 -7.90
C ARG A 47 9.72 -2.03 -6.97
N LEU A 48 10.97 -2.50 -6.84
CA LEU A 48 11.36 -3.52 -5.87
C LEU A 48 11.10 -3.05 -4.42
N GLY A 49 11.00 -1.75 -4.19
CA GLY A 49 10.55 -1.18 -2.92
C GLY A 49 9.18 -1.70 -2.48
N VAL A 50 8.25 -1.93 -3.42
CA VAL A 50 6.92 -2.51 -3.12
C VAL A 50 7.09 -3.94 -2.62
N VAL A 51 7.92 -4.76 -3.29
CA VAL A 51 8.17 -6.14 -2.89
C VAL A 51 8.81 -6.19 -1.51
N LEU A 52 9.84 -5.36 -1.27
CA LEU A 52 10.50 -5.24 0.02
C LEU A 52 9.51 -4.82 1.12
N PHE A 53 8.64 -3.85 0.81
CA PHE A 53 7.59 -3.40 1.73
C PHE A 53 6.64 -4.53 2.11
N PHE A 54 6.18 -5.33 1.15
CA PHE A 54 5.30 -6.48 1.41
C PHE A 54 6.00 -7.57 2.23
N VAL A 55 7.24 -7.92 1.90
CA VAL A 55 8.02 -8.92 2.66
C VAL A 55 8.20 -8.47 4.11
N LEU A 56 8.64 -7.23 4.34
CA LEU A 56 8.81 -6.68 5.68
C LEU A 56 7.49 -6.57 6.44
N SER A 57 6.43 -6.15 5.77
CA SER A 57 5.09 -6.08 6.38
C SER A 57 4.59 -7.47 6.76
N GLY A 58 4.71 -8.45 5.85
CA GLY A 58 4.35 -9.83 6.11
C GLY A 58 5.11 -10.42 7.30
N TYR A 59 6.43 -10.26 7.32
CA TYR A 59 7.26 -10.71 8.44
C TYR A 59 6.84 -10.09 9.79
N LEU A 60 6.72 -8.76 9.84
CA LEU A 60 6.38 -8.04 11.06
C LEU A 60 4.97 -8.35 11.57
N LEU A 61 4.06 -8.69 10.65
CA LEU A 61 2.68 -9.05 10.98
C LEU A 61 2.58 -10.50 11.44
N ALA A 62 3.24 -11.43 10.76
CA ALA A 62 3.23 -12.85 11.10
C ALA A 62 4.00 -13.14 12.39
N ALA A 63 5.07 -12.40 12.69
CA ALA A 63 5.94 -12.65 13.83
C ALA A 63 5.21 -12.82 15.19
N PRO A 64 4.12 -12.10 15.57
CA PRO A 64 3.39 -12.38 16.81
C PRO A 64 2.68 -13.71 16.81
N TRP A 65 2.15 -14.15 15.67
CA TRP A 65 1.42 -15.40 15.49
C TRP A 65 2.40 -16.58 15.54
N ILE A 66 3.52 -16.47 14.81
CA ILE A 66 4.61 -17.46 14.83
C ILE A 66 5.17 -17.60 16.25
N ALA A 67 5.44 -16.49 16.93
CA ALA A 67 5.95 -16.54 18.31
C ALA A 67 4.94 -17.18 19.29
N SER A 68 3.62 -16.99 19.09
CA SER A 68 2.63 -17.65 19.93
C SER A 68 2.57 -19.16 19.67
N ALA A 69 2.76 -19.58 18.43
CA ALA A 69 2.77 -21.00 18.08
C ALA A 69 4.03 -21.72 18.57
N LEU A 70 5.19 -21.06 18.52
CA LEU A 70 6.48 -21.66 18.94
C LEU A 70 6.70 -21.61 20.45
N ASP A 71 6.27 -20.53 21.13
CA ASP A 71 6.53 -20.29 22.56
C ASP A 71 5.33 -20.64 23.43
N GLU A 72 4.30 -21.30 22.90
CA GLU A 72 3.04 -21.65 23.60
C GLU A 72 2.38 -20.43 24.27
N ARG A 73 2.57 -19.25 23.70
CA ARG A 73 2.01 -17.99 24.21
C ARG A 73 0.56 -17.81 23.73
N PRO A 74 -0.27 -17.06 24.48
CA PRO A 74 -1.62 -16.75 24.01
C PRO A 74 -1.60 -16.09 22.65
N THR A 75 -2.42 -16.57 21.72
CA THR A 75 -2.57 -15.99 20.38
C THR A 75 -3.02 -14.52 20.45
N PRO A 76 -2.57 -13.67 19.52
CA PRO A 76 -3.02 -12.30 19.46
C PRO A 76 -4.54 -12.21 19.27
N ARG A 77 -5.22 -11.35 20.02
CA ARG A 77 -6.67 -11.13 19.89
C ARG A 77 -6.97 -10.49 18.56
N LEU A 78 -7.71 -11.20 17.68
CA LEU A 78 -8.08 -10.76 16.32
C LEU A 78 -8.70 -9.35 16.29
N GLY A 79 -9.69 -9.08 17.13
CA GLY A 79 -10.34 -7.77 17.18
C GLY A 79 -9.38 -6.64 17.51
N ARG A 80 -8.47 -6.82 18.47
CA ARG A 80 -7.45 -5.82 18.80
C ARG A 80 -6.44 -5.62 17.66
N PHE A 81 -6.09 -6.68 16.96
CA PHE A 81 -5.23 -6.62 15.79
C PHE A 81 -5.90 -5.83 14.68
N ALA A 82 -7.14 -6.19 14.31
CA ALA A 82 -7.91 -5.54 13.26
C ALA A 82 -8.13 -4.04 13.53
N VAL A 83 -8.56 -3.68 14.75
CA VAL A 83 -8.78 -2.27 15.13
C VAL A 83 -7.48 -1.47 15.03
N LYS A 84 -6.35 -1.99 15.54
CA LYS A 84 -5.05 -1.28 15.44
C LYS A 84 -4.62 -1.04 13.99
N ARG A 85 -4.94 -1.95 13.07
CA ARG A 85 -4.63 -1.79 11.64
C ARG A 85 -5.60 -0.81 10.98
N ALA A 86 -6.90 -0.96 11.23
CA ALA A 86 -7.91 -0.06 10.72
C ALA A 86 -7.62 1.41 11.09
N VAL A 87 -7.41 1.70 12.37
CA VAL A 87 -7.10 3.06 12.84
C VAL A 87 -5.82 3.62 12.21
N ARG A 88 -4.86 2.77 11.89
CA ARG A 88 -3.61 3.19 11.26
C ARG A 88 -3.74 3.49 9.77
N ILE A 89 -4.60 2.74 9.05
CA ILE A 89 -4.67 2.78 7.59
C ILE A 89 -5.84 3.63 7.10
N LEU A 90 -7.05 3.39 7.63
CA LEU A 90 -8.27 3.98 7.09
C LEU A 90 -8.26 5.50 7.03
N PRO A 91 -7.81 6.25 8.07
CA PRO A 91 -7.87 7.70 8.01
C PRO A 91 -7.02 8.27 6.88
N ALA A 92 -5.77 7.84 6.77
CA ALA A 92 -4.85 8.30 5.72
C ALA A 92 -5.33 7.86 4.34
N TYR A 93 -5.83 6.63 4.20
CA TYR A 93 -6.37 6.11 2.94
C TYR A 93 -7.57 6.92 2.45
N TRP A 94 -8.55 7.16 3.32
CA TRP A 94 -9.74 7.92 2.92
C TRP A 94 -9.44 9.39 2.61
N VAL A 95 -8.50 10.01 3.33
CA VAL A 95 -8.03 11.36 3.01
C VAL A 95 -7.37 11.38 1.63
N ALA A 96 -6.49 10.43 1.33
CA ALA A 96 -5.86 10.32 0.02
C ALA A 96 -6.89 10.05 -1.08
N MET A 97 -7.81 9.11 -0.86
CA MET A 97 -8.89 8.76 -1.80
C MET A 97 -9.76 9.98 -2.14
N LEU A 98 -10.25 10.67 -1.13
CA LEU A 98 -11.11 11.86 -1.33
C LEU A 98 -10.33 13.02 -1.94
N GLY A 99 -9.07 13.20 -1.55
CA GLY A 99 -8.18 14.20 -2.12
C GLY A 99 -7.91 13.94 -3.62
N SER A 100 -7.57 12.71 -3.99
CA SER A 100 -7.38 12.32 -5.39
C SER A 100 -8.67 12.47 -6.20
N PHE A 101 -9.80 12.04 -5.65
CA PHE A 101 -11.10 12.23 -6.30
C PHE A 101 -11.40 13.71 -6.57
N TRP A 102 -11.22 14.56 -5.57
CA TRP A 102 -11.48 15.98 -5.70
C TRP A 102 -10.53 16.68 -6.70
N LEU A 103 -9.25 16.30 -6.69
CA LEU A 103 -8.24 16.86 -7.60
C LEU A 103 -8.46 16.44 -9.05
N LEU A 104 -8.98 15.23 -9.30
CA LEU A 104 -9.18 14.69 -10.64
C LEU A 104 -10.59 14.95 -11.17
N ALA A 105 -11.55 15.33 -10.32
CA ALA A 105 -12.95 15.53 -10.71
C ALA A 105 -13.08 16.56 -11.84
N GLY A 106 -13.71 16.16 -12.94
CA GLY A 106 -13.95 17.03 -14.09
C GLY A 106 -12.73 17.31 -14.96
N THR A 107 -11.59 16.65 -14.73
CA THR A 107 -10.37 16.85 -15.55
C THR A 107 -10.38 16.04 -16.84
N GLY A 108 -11.24 15.01 -16.95
CA GLY A 108 -11.21 14.03 -18.05
C GLY A 108 -9.95 13.17 -18.06
N HIS A 109 -9.20 13.14 -16.97
CA HIS A 109 -8.00 12.33 -16.85
C HIS A 109 -8.34 10.85 -16.77
N HIS A 110 -7.51 9.97 -17.33
CA HIS A 110 -7.77 8.52 -17.34
C HIS A 110 -7.84 7.86 -15.95
N TYR A 111 -7.38 8.54 -14.90
CA TYR A 111 -7.55 8.13 -13.50
C TYR A 111 -8.81 8.71 -12.85
N GLU A 112 -9.60 9.47 -13.60
CA GLU A 112 -10.87 9.99 -13.10
C GLU A 112 -11.85 8.83 -12.89
N VAL A 113 -12.49 8.82 -11.73
CA VAL A 113 -13.53 7.85 -11.39
C VAL A 113 -14.84 8.56 -11.11
N SER A 114 -15.96 7.88 -11.36
CA SER A 114 -17.27 8.43 -11.04
C SER A 114 -17.53 8.40 -9.53
N ALA A 115 -18.35 9.32 -9.03
CA ALA A 115 -18.76 9.32 -7.62
C ALA A 115 -19.42 8.00 -7.19
N GLY A 116 -20.10 7.30 -8.11
CA GLY A 116 -20.68 5.98 -7.86
C GLY A 116 -19.69 4.87 -7.59
N GLN A 117 -18.40 5.06 -7.95
CA GLN A 117 -17.33 4.09 -7.70
C GLN A 117 -16.65 4.31 -6.33
N LEU A 118 -16.83 5.48 -5.70
CA LEU A 118 -16.21 5.79 -4.42
C LEU A 118 -16.48 4.75 -3.31
N PRO A 119 -17.70 4.20 -3.15
CA PRO A 119 -17.92 3.16 -2.15
C PRO A 119 -17.07 1.90 -2.38
N LEU A 120 -16.81 1.54 -3.64
CA LEU A 120 -15.95 0.42 -4.00
C LEU A 120 -14.50 0.67 -3.55
N PHE A 121 -13.97 1.87 -3.80
CA PHE A 121 -12.66 2.28 -3.31
C PHE A 121 -12.62 2.35 -1.79
N ALA A 122 -13.62 2.97 -1.17
CA ALA A 122 -13.69 3.09 0.29
C ALA A 122 -13.68 1.73 1.02
N ALA A 123 -14.20 0.68 0.35
CA ALA A 123 -14.25 -0.70 0.84
C ALA A 123 -13.06 -1.56 0.36
N PHE A 124 -12.02 -0.98 -0.28
CA PHE A 124 -10.87 -1.70 -0.85
C PHE A 124 -11.25 -2.75 -1.91
N GLY A 125 -12.34 -2.51 -2.64
CA GLY A 125 -12.86 -3.45 -3.65
C GLY A 125 -12.29 -3.24 -5.06
N GLN A 126 -11.57 -2.15 -5.33
CA GLN A 126 -11.18 -1.74 -6.69
C GLN A 126 -10.31 -2.76 -7.42
N ASN A 127 -9.49 -3.55 -6.73
CA ASN A 127 -8.65 -4.57 -7.37
C ASN A 127 -9.45 -5.80 -7.84
N TYR A 128 -10.67 -5.97 -7.36
CA TYR A 128 -11.52 -7.12 -7.66
C TYR A 128 -12.56 -6.82 -8.75
N VAL A 129 -12.64 -5.57 -9.20
CA VAL A 129 -13.53 -5.12 -10.27
C VAL A 129 -12.69 -4.53 -11.39
N GLY A 130 -12.60 -5.23 -12.53
CA GLY A 130 -11.70 -4.90 -13.62
C GLY A 130 -11.86 -3.49 -14.18
N SER A 131 -13.06 -2.91 -14.14
CA SER A 131 -13.32 -1.53 -14.56
C SER A 131 -12.82 -0.46 -13.59
N ALA A 132 -12.48 -0.82 -12.36
CA ALA A 132 -11.99 0.09 -11.33
C ALA A 132 -10.49 -0.10 -11.02
N ALA A 133 -9.90 -1.21 -11.49
CA ALA A 133 -8.49 -1.50 -11.25
C ALA A 133 -7.59 -0.42 -11.87
N GLY A 134 -6.72 0.18 -11.05
CA GLY A 134 -5.80 1.24 -11.49
C GLY A 134 -6.41 2.62 -11.64
N GLY A 135 -7.73 2.80 -11.40
CA GLY A 135 -8.37 4.11 -11.38
C GLY A 135 -8.05 4.89 -10.09
N LEU A 136 -8.39 6.16 -10.09
CA LEU A 136 -8.29 7.16 -9.02
C LEU A 136 -6.83 7.49 -8.62
N ASP A 137 -6.10 6.53 -8.06
CA ASP A 137 -4.71 6.68 -7.66
C ASP A 137 -4.01 5.33 -7.81
N PRO A 138 -3.12 5.18 -8.81
CA PRO A 138 -2.46 3.91 -9.10
C PRO A 138 -1.80 3.23 -7.89
N PRO A 139 -1.10 3.93 -6.98
CA PRO A 139 -0.52 3.30 -5.79
C PRO A 139 -1.49 2.60 -4.86
N MET A 140 -2.78 2.94 -4.90
CA MET A 140 -3.79 2.37 -3.99
C MET A 140 -3.99 0.87 -4.13
N TRP A 141 -3.64 0.25 -5.28
CA TRP A 141 -3.77 -1.19 -5.46
C TRP A 141 -2.96 -1.99 -4.42
N SER A 142 -1.78 -1.49 -4.05
CA SER A 142 -0.91 -2.18 -3.11
C SER A 142 -1.49 -2.22 -1.69
N LEU A 143 -2.25 -1.19 -1.32
CA LEU A 143 -2.92 -1.13 -0.02
C LEU A 143 -4.08 -2.13 0.06
N VAL A 144 -4.79 -2.38 -1.06
CA VAL A 144 -5.82 -3.44 -1.14
C VAL A 144 -5.20 -4.80 -0.87
N VAL A 145 -4.03 -5.08 -1.46
CA VAL A 145 -3.29 -6.34 -1.20
C VAL A 145 -2.88 -6.44 0.27
N GLU A 146 -2.39 -5.36 0.88
CA GLU A 146 -2.02 -5.33 2.30
C GLU A 146 -3.22 -5.60 3.21
N VAL A 147 -4.37 -4.99 2.95
CA VAL A 147 -5.61 -5.19 3.72
C VAL A 147 -6.12 -6.62 3.54
N SER A 148 -6.07 -7.18 2.34
CA SER A 148 -6.43 -8.58 2.08
C SER A 148 -5.53 -9.55 2.88
N PHE A 149 -4.24 -9.26 2.95
CA PHE A 149 -3.31 -10.03 3.77
C PHE A 149 -3.67 -9.98 5.26
N TYR A 150 -4.13 -8.83 5.78
CA TYR A 150 -4.59 -8.73 7.17
C TYR A 150 -5.83 -9.58 7.46
N ALA A 151 -6.69 -9.79 6.47
CA ALA A 151 -7.86 -10.64 6.62
C ALA A 151 -7.50 -12.13 6.62
N VAL A 152 -6.49 -12.52 5.82
CA VAL A 152 -6.08 -13.93 5.66
C VAL A 152 -5.13 -14.39 6.76
N LEU A 153 -4.19 -13.54 7.19
CA LEU A 153 -3.16 -13.91 8.17
C LEU A 153 -3.68 -14.58 9.45
N PRO A 154 -4.81 -14.16 10.04
CA PRO A 154 -5.33 -14.82 11.25
C PRO A 154 -5.95 -16.19 11.01
N LEU A 155 -6.15 -16.58 9.75
CA LEU A 155 -6.76 -17.86 9.36
C LEU A 155 -5.71 -18.93 9.03
N ALA A 156 -4.44 -18.53 8.89
CA ALA A 156 -3.30 -19.40 8.60
C ALA A 156 -2.62 -19.88 9.88
#